data_55abca4cd1185a404e3643b29308d5c2
#
_entry.id   55abca4cd1185a404e3643b29308d5c2
#
_cell.length_a   1.000
_cell.length_b   1.000
_cell.length_c   1.000
_cell.angle_alpha   90.00
_cell.angle_beta   90.00
_cell.angle_gamma   90.00
#
_symmetry.space_group_name_H-M   'P 1'
#
loop_
_entity.id
_entity.type
_entity.pdbx_description
1 polymer ?
#
loop_
_entity_poly.entity_id
_entity_poly.type
_entity_poly.pdbx_seq_one_letter_code
_entity_poly.pdbx_strand_id
1 'polypeptide(L)'
;MGGGDNASSPPLHVANGTSLPRATSFIPHETNPALTGDGQASLRSDIFVRKCRMTSLRSDAAARRALILDAADHVFGNHGVTAPLDLVVERAQVGRATLYRNFPDRSALIEALLQRTVERIARHVAELGERDDALFELLDGMAQRIIDSPALADYWRAVDQDEASVRRARETVRHLLDAPIQRAVRAGLCRPDLTSTDISLISGMLGAALRGKDRDERRVLAERALQLLRVGLRGTGTTEA
;
A
#
# COMPACT_ATOMS: atom_id res chain seq x y z
N MET A 1 18.78 54.75 25.15
CA MET A 1 17.48 55.41 24.98
C MET A 1 16.68 54.40 24.18
N GLY A 2 15.87 53.66 24.77
CA GLY A 2 14.59 53.84 25.45
C GLY A 2 13.65 52.98 24.67
N GLY A 3 13.07 52.13 25.26
CA GLY A 3 11.90 51.70 25.96
C GLY A 3 11.22 50.62 25.12
N GLY A 4 10.86 49.42 25.50
CA GLY A 4 10.06 49.05 26.66
C GLY A 4 8.59 48.97 26.26
N ASP A 5 8.01 47.78 26.31
CA ASP A 5 6.67 47.42 26.78
C ASP A 5 6.30 46.08 26.15
N ASN A 6 6.26 44.98 26.81
CA ASN A 6 5.54 44.39 27.91
C ASN A 6 3.98 44.49 27.78
N ALA A 7 3.35 43.45 27.35
CA ALA A 7 1.92 43.15 27.55
C ALA A 7 1.73 41.63 27.47
N SER A 8 1.82 40.92 28.56
CA SER A 8 0.76 40.47 29.45
C SER A 8 -0.25 39.53 28.79
N SER A 9 -0.05 38.23 29.02
CA SER A 9 -1.06 37.17 28.86
C SER A 9 -2.11 37.27 30.02
N PRO A 10 -3.41 37.03 29.78
CA PRO A 10 -4.34 36.75 30.84
C PRO A 10 -4.50 35.24 31.10
N PRO A 11 -5.02 34.89 32.30
CA PRO A 11 -4.90 33.57 32.87
C PRO A 11 -6.00 32.60 32.47
N LEU A 12 -5.65 31.30 32.60
CA LEU A 12 -6.53 30.14 32.54
C LEU A 12 -7.70 30.24 33.54
N HIS A 13 -8.90 30.11 33.02
CA HIS A 13 -10.11 29.90 33.84
C HIS A 13 -10.38 28.38 33.89
N VAL A 14 -10.22 27.84 35.10
CA VAL A 14 -10.69 26.49 35.47
C VAL A 14 -12.14 26.59 35.84
N ALA A 15 -13.02 25.85 35.19
CA ALA A 15 -14.38 25.62 35.64
C ALA A 15 -14.66 24.11 35.62
N ASN A 16 -14.67 23.62 36.80
CA ASN A 16 -15.47 22.61 37.49
C ASN A 16 -16.60 21.94 36.74
N GLY A 17 -16.53 20.60 36.73
CA GLY A 17 -17.54 19.75 37.38
C GLY A 17 -18.86 19.58 36.63
N THR A 18 -19.00 18.43 35.94
CA THR A 18 -20.32 17.84 35.81
C THR A 18 -20.24 16.35 36.08
N SER A 19 -20.86 15.98 37.17
CA SER A 19 -21.02 14.66 37.74
C SER A 19 -21.83 13.72 36.84
N LEU A 20 -21.36 12.48 36.72
CA LEU A 20 -22.11 11.33 36.22
C LEU A 20 -23.34 11.03 37.10
N PRO A 21 -24.49 10.70 36.53
CA PRO A 21 -25.61 10.18 37.34
C PRO A 21 -25.38 8.70 37.68
N ARG A 22 -25.53 8.40 38.95
CA ARG A 22 -25.61 7.05 39.54
C ARG A 22 -26.79 6.29 38.95
N ALA A 23 -26.51 5.09 38.46
CA ALA A 23 -27.52 4.10 38.14
C ALA A 23 -28.25 3.68 39.42
N THR A 24 -29.53 3.98 39.48
CA THR A 24 -30.48 3.49 40.46
C THR A 24 -30.88 2.07 40.11
N SER A 25 -30.64 1.16 41.03
CA SER A 25 -31.09 -0.21 41.03
C SER A 25 -32.63 -0.27 41.02
N PHE A 26 -33.21 -0.90 40.01
CA PHE A 26 -34.59 -1.34 40.03
C PHE A 26 -34.60 -2.88 40.04
N ILE A 27 -35.04 -3.43 41.18
CA ILE A 27 -35.35 -4.86 41.35
C ILE A 27 -36.87 -4.99 41.26
N PRO A 28 -37.42 -5.74 40.35
CA PRO A 28 -38.76 -6.28 40.52
C PRO A 28 -38.68 -7.74 40.99
N HIS A 29 -39.43 -8.00 42.05
CA HIS A 29 -39.71 -9.31 42.62
C HIS A 29 -40.48 -10.23 41.69
N GLU A 30 -40.04 -11.51 41.76
CA GLU A 30 -40.76 -12.79 41.61
C GLU A 30 -41.96 -12.90 40.66
N THR A 31 -41.80 -13.83 39.72
CA THR A 31 -42.63 -15.09 39.69
C THR A 31 -41.92 -16.14 38.83
N ASN A 32 -41.61 -17.30 39.44
CA ASN A 32 -41.24 -18.54 38.78
C ASN A 32 -42.53 -19.22 38.31
N PRO A 33 -42.58 -19.97 37.15
CA PRO A 33 -42.10 -21.34 37.18
C PRO A 33 -41.40 -21.85 35.92
N ALA A 34 -40.43 -22.73 36.19
CA ALA A 34 -39.93 -23.84 35.40
C ALA A 34 -40.46 -24.01 33.96
N LEU A 35 -39.52 -23.99 33.00
CA LEU A 35 -39.43 -24.90 31.86
C LEU A 35 -38.06 -24.79 31.18
N THR A 36 -37.20 -25.77 31.39
CA THR A 36 -36.29 -26.39 30.42
C THR A 36 -35.76 -25.50 29.28
N GLY A 37 -34.51 -25.03 29.42
CA GLY A 37 -33.85 -24.27 28.35
C GLY A 37 -32.32 -24.20 28.41
N ASP A 38 -31.65 -25.10 29.17
CA ASP A 38 -30.16 -25.06 29.34
C ASP A 38 -29.37 -25.44 28.07
N GLY A 39 -30.03 -25.97 27.04
CA GLY A 39 -29.37 -26.35 25.79
C GLY A 39 -29.11 -25.21 24.80
N GLN A 40 -29.95 -24.17 24.81
CA GLN A 40 -29.83 -23.10 23.79
C GLN A 40 -28.87 -21.99 24.17
N ALA A 41 -28.69 -21.72 25.45
CA ALA A 41 -27.72 -20.72 25.95
C ALA A 41 -26.29 -21.22 25.76
N SER A 42 -26.03 -22.50 26.02
CA SER A 42 -24.73 -23.15 25.82
C SER A 42 -24.31 -23.14 24.32
N LEU A 43 -25.22 -23.49 23.41
CA LEU A 43 -24.96 -23.50 21.97
C LEU A 43 -24.65 -22.12 21.41
N ARG A 44 -25.31 -21.06 21.90
CA ARG A 44 -25.03 -19.67 21.49
C ARG A 44 -23.67 -19.19 22.00
N SER A 45 -23.32 -19.54 23.21
CA SER A 45 -22.01 -19.22 23.79
C SER A 45 -20.88 -19.94 23.05
N ASP A 46 -21.03 -21.21 22.74
CA ASP A 46 -20.05 -21.99 21.99
C ASP A 46 -19.87 -21.51 20.55
N ILE A 47 -20.94 -21.09 19.88
CA ILE A 47 -20.89 -20.51 18.52
C ILE A 47 -20.19 -19.17 18.55
N PHE A 48 -20.45 -18.34 19.55
CA PHE A 48 -19.80 -17.04 19.72
C PHE A 48 -18.30 -17.17 20.00
N VAL A 49 -17.90 -18.06 20.93
CA VAL A 49 -16.50 -18.34 21.26
C VAL A 49 -15.77 -18.95 20.06
N ARG A 50 -16.39 -19.87 19.30
CA ARG A 50 -15.83 -20.41 18.05
C ARG A 50 -15.66 -19.34 16.99
N LYS A 51 -16.63 -18.44 16.83
CA LYS A 51 -16.55 -17.32 15.86
C LYS A 51 -15.45 -16.33 16.22
N CYS A 52 -15.31 -15.95 17.48
CA CYS A 52 -14.21 -15.10 17.98
C CYS A 52 -12.84 -15.78 17.80
N ARG A 53 -12.72 -17.08 18.08
CA ARG A 53 -11.48 -17.83 17.90
C ARG A 53 -11.10 -17.99 16.43
N MET A 54 -12.09 -18.19 15.54
CA MET A 54 -11.85 -18.26 14.09
C MET A 54 -11.44 -16.90 13.49
N THR A 55 -11.99 -15.80 13.98
CA THR A 55 -11.57 -14.45 13.53
C THR A 55 -10.16 -14.14 13.98
N SER A 56 -9.76 -14.46 15.21
CA SER A 56 -8.40 -14.31 15.70
C SER A 56 -7.40 -15.15 14.89
N LEU A 57 -7.68 -16.43 14.66
CA LEU A 57 -6.81 -17.31 13.87
C LEU A 57 -6.64 -16.86 12.42
N ARG A 58 -7.69 -16.31 11.80
CA ARG A 58 -7.60 -15.74 10.44
C ARG A 58 -6.78 -14.46 10.42
N SER A 59 -6.94 -13.60 11.42
CA SER A 59 -6.14 -12.39 11.59
C SER A 59 -4.66 -12.72 11.75
N ASP A 60 -4.33 -13.72 12.58
CA ASP A 60 -2.94 -14.16 12.80
C ASP A 60 -2.32 -14.78 11.54
N ALA A 61 -3.11 -15.51 10.74
CA ALA A 61 -2.64 -16.09 9.48
C ALA A 61 -2.37 -14.98 8.44
N ALA A 62 -3.27 -14.00 8.32
CA ALA A 62 -3.12 -12.86 7.42
C ALA A 62 -1.91 -12.01 7.84
N ALA A 63 -1.72 -11.76 9.13
CA ALA A 63 -0.57 -11.03 9.65
C ALA A 63 0.75 -11.75 9.34
N ARG A 64 0.81 -13.08 9.55
CA ARG A 64 2.01 -13.87 9.19
C ARG A 64 2.30 -13.84 7.70
N ARG A 65 1.27 -13.96 6.86
CA ARG A 65 1.41 -13.85 5.40
C ARG A 65 1.98 -12.48 5.02
N ALA A 66 1.50 -11.40 5.61
CA ALA A 66 2.01 -10.05 5.39
C ALA A 66 3.47 -9.91 5.79
N LEU A 67 3.87 -10.42 6.97
CA LEU A 67 5.27 -10.42 7.42
C LEU A 67 6.21 -11.15 6.46
N ILE A 68 5.79 -12.31 5.93
CA ILE A 68 6.58 -13.06 4.95
C ILE A 68 6.72 -12.24 3.65
N LEU A 69 5.64 -11.60 3.18
CA LEU A 69 5.68 -10.76 1.98
C LEU A 69 6.55 -9.51 2.17
N ASP A 70 6.55 -8.88 3.35
CA ASP A 70 7.42 -7.75 3.68
C ASP A 70 8.89 -8.17 3.64
N ALA A 71 9.20 -9.32 4.24
CA ALA A 71 10.54 -9.87 4.23
C ALA A 71 11.00 -10.23 2.82
N ALA A 72 10.12 -10.85 2.02
CA ALA A 72 10.41 -11.23 0.64
C ALA A 72 10.60 -10.00 -0.27
N ASP A 73 9.78 -8.97 -0.13
CA ASP A 73 9.93 -7.71 -0.88
C ASP A 73 11.31 -7.10 -0.62
N HIS A 74 11.75 -7.07 0.64
CA HIS A 74 13.07 -6.56 1.01
C HIS A 74 14.22 -7.45 0.50
N VAL A 75 14.14 -8.76 0.73
CA VAL A 75 15.21 -9.69 0.33
C VAL A 75 15.34 -9.70 -1.18
N PHE A 76 14.25 -9.87 -1.91
CA PHE A 76 14.27 -9.90 -3.37
C PHE A 76 14.57 -8.53 -3.98
N GLY A 77 14.17 -7.46 -3.32
CA GLY A 77 14.47 -6.09 -3.74
C GLY A 77 15.97 -5.78 -3.73
N ASN A 78 16.74 -6.37 -2.80
CA ASN A 78 18.17 -6.11 -2.65
C ASN A 78 19.06 -7.20 -3.23
N HIS A 79 18.62 -8.47 -3.22
CA HIS A 79 19.44 -9.62 -3.58
C HIS A 79 18.93 -10.36 -4.82
N GLY A 80 17.83 -9.90 -5.43
CA GLY A 80 17.20 -10.54 -6.57
C GLY A 80 16.27 -11.70 -6.18
N VAL A 81 15.40 -12.08 -7.13
CA VAL A 81 14.37 -13.12 -6.91
C VAL A 81 14.94 -14.53 -6.74
N THR A 82 16.22 -14.73 -7.08
CA THR A 82 16.93 -16.01 -6.90
C THR A 82 17.55 -16.16 -5.51
N ALA A 83 17.51 -15.12 -4.67
CA ALA A 83 18.03 -15.15 -3.31
C ALA A 83 17.47 -16.35 -2.51
N PRO A 84 18.26 -16.97 -1.62
CA PRO A 84 17.79 -18.08 -0.80
C PRO A 84 16.55 -17.72 0.03
N LEU A 85 15.54 -18.61 0.03
CA LEU A 85 14.32 -18.38 0.84
C LEU A 85 14.60 -18.38 2.34
N ASP A 86 15.74 -18.91 2.76
CA ASP A 86 16.18 -18.85 4.16
C ASP A 86 16.40 -17.42 4.64
N LEU A 87 16.86 -16.52 3.78
CA LEU A 87 16.96 -15.09 4.10
C LEU A 87 15.57 -14.47 4.36
N VAL A 88 14.55 -14.94 3.63
CA VAL A 88 13.17 -14.51 3.87
C VAL A 88 12.65 -15.04 5.21
N VAL A 89 12.92 -16.32 5.52
CA VAL A 89 12.56 -16.97 6.78
C VAL A 89 13.18 -16.24 7.96
N GLU A 90 14.48 -15.96 7.90
CA GLU A 90 15.23 -15.25 8.93
C GLU A 90 14.68 -13.83 9.14
N ARG A 91 14.52 -13.09 8.04
CA ARG A 91 14.02 -11.71 8.12
C ARG A 91 12.58 -11.62 8.61
N ALA A 92 11.71 -12.54 8.20
CA ALA A 92 10.31 -12.61 8.65
C ALA A 92 10.17 -13.14 10.08
N GLN A 93 11.24 -13.69 10.66
CA GLN A 93 11.25 -14.35 11.96
C GLN A 93 10.19 -15.46 12.07
N VAL A 94 10.03 -16.25 11.01
CA VAL A 94 9.09 -17.39 10.97
C VAL A 94 9.85 -18.69 10.76
N GLY A 95 9.21 -19.82 11.08
CA GLY A 95 9.80 -21.15 10.74
C GLY A 95 9.64 -21.46 9.26
N ARG A 96 10.58 -22.26 8.66
CA ARG A 96 10.49 -22.74 7.29
C ARG A 96 9.13 -23.39 6.95
N ALA A 97 8.60 -24.22 7.85
CA ALA A 97 7.29 -24.84 7.68
C ALA A 97 6.16 -23.81 7.59
N THR A 98 6.30 -22.65 8.22
CA THR A 98 5.32 -21.56 8.15
C THR A 98 5.41 -20.85 6.79
N LEU A 99 6.62 -20.62 6.28
CA LEU A 99 6.82 -20.09 4.93
C LEU A 99 6.14 -20.99 3.90
N TYR A 100 6.48 -22.28 3.87
CA TYR A 100 5.96 -23.21 2.85
C TYR A 100 4.46 -23.51 2.97
N ARG A 101 3.87 -23.37 4.16
CA ARG A 101 2.39 -23.43 4.32
C ARG A 101 1.69 -22.21 3.71
N ASN A 102 2.33 -21.04 3.70
CA ASN A 102 1.78 -19.83 3.10
C ASN A 102 2.09 -19.69 1.62
N PHE A 103 3.25 -20.17 1.21
CA PHE A 103 3.78 -20.09 -0.15
C PHE A 103 4.49 -21.41 -0.48
N PRO A 104 3.85 -22.32 -1.21
CA PRO A 104 4.37 -23.68 -1.42
C PRO A 104 5.71 -23.70 -2.16
N ASP A 105 5.96 -22.69 -2.96
CA ASP A 105 7.20 -22.53 -3.71
C ASP A 105 7.55 -21.04 -3.91
N ARG A 106 8.69 -20.81 -4.57
CA ARG A 106 9.17 -19.47 -4.90
C ARG A 106 8.24 -18.73 -5.85
N SER A 107 7.67 -19.44 -6.82
CA SER A 107 6.79 -18.84 -7.82
C SER A 107 5.54 -18.27 -7.18
N ALA A 108 4.92 -19.01 -6.25
CA ALA A 108 3.77 -18.53 -5.47
C ALA A 108 4.10 -17.29 -4.64
N LEU A 109 5.33 -17.20 -4.11
CA LEU A 109 5.77 -16.02 -3.36
C LEU A 109 5.98 -14.81 -4.30
N ILE A 110 6.57 -15.01 -5.47
CA ILE A 110 6.77 -13.98 -6.50
C ILE A 110 5.41 -13.48 -7.03
N GLU A 111 4.48 -14.38 -7.34
CA GLU A 111 3.14 -14.02 -7.78
C GLU A 111 2.39 -13.19 -6.72
N ALA A 112 2.51 -13.55 -5.44
CA ALA A 112 1.92 -12.79 -4.35
C ALA A 112 2.57 -11.39 -4.19
N LEU A 113 3.85 -11.24 -4.47
CA LEU A 113 4.53 -9.93 -4.51
C LEU A 113 4.04 -9.08 -5.69
N LEU A 114 3.81 -9.68 -6.85
CA LEU A 114 3.21 -9.00 -8.00
C LEU A 114 1.80 -8.49 -7.67
N GLN A 115 0.95 -9.36 -7.14
CA GLN A 115 -0.39 -9.02 -6.71
C GLN A 115 -0.38 -7.86 -5.68
N ARG A 116 0.50 -7.94 -4.69
CA ARG A 116 0.68 -6.88 -3.69
C ARG A 116 1.13 -5.55 -4.30
N THR A 117 1.94 -5.60 -5.35
CA THR A 117 2.37 -4.40 -6.09
C THR A 117 1.17 -3.74 -6.78
N VAL A 118 0.32 -4.52 -7.44
CA VAL A 118 -0.92 -4.04 -8.07
C VAL A 118 -1.87 -3.42 -7.02
N GLU A 119 -2.09 -4.10 -5.90
CA GLU A 119 -2.93 -3.62 -4.80
C GLU A 119 -2.41 -2.31 -4.19
N ARG A 120 -1.09 -2.14 -4.11
CA ARG A 120 -0.48 -0.89 -3.65
C ARG A 120 -0.73 0.26 -4.63
N ILE A 121 -0.58 0.00 -5.93
CA ILE A 121 -0.91 1.00 -6.96
C ILE A 121 -2.39 1.38 -6.88
N ALA A 122 -3.29 0.39 -6.75
CA ALA A 122 -4.72 0.62 -6.64
C ALA A 122 -5.07 1.50 -5.42
N ARG A 123 -4.47 1.21 -4.26
CA ARG A 123 -4.66 2.04 -3.06
C ARG A 123 -4.14 3.46 -3.26
N HIS A 124 -2.96 3.60 -3.82
CA HIS A 124 -2.38 4.93 -4.08
C HIS A 124 -3.25 5.75 -5.03
N VAL A 125 -3.76 5.14 -6.11
CA VAL A 125 -4.73 5.79 -7.02
C VAL A 125 -5.99 6.22 -6.25
N ALA A 126 -6.52 5.38 -5.37
CA ALA A 126 -7.70 5.69 -4.56
C ALA A 126 -7.44 6.83 -3.54
N GLU A 127 -6.25 6.85 -2.92
CA GLU A 127 -5.83 7.91 -1.98
C GLU A 127 -5.65 9.27 -2.67
N LEU A 128 -5.13 9.27 -3.89
CA LEU A 128 -4.99 10.49 -4.70
C LEU A 128 -6.35 11.02 -5.19
N GLY A 129 -7.36 10.16 -5.29
CA GLY A 129 -8.72 10.54 -5.64
C GLY A 129 -8.81 11.23 -7.00
N GLU A 130 -9.48 12.40 -7.04
CA GLU A 130 -9.76 13.15 -8.28
C GLU A 130 -8.74 14.27 -8.56
N ARG A 131 -7.58 14.25 -7.96
CA ARG A 131 -6.52 15.23 -8.23
C ARG A 131 -6.08 15.19 -9.69
N ASP A 132 -5.90 16.34 -10.30
CA ASP A 132 -5.45 16.48 -11.69
C ASP A 132 -3.98 16.09 -11.88
N ASP A 133 -3.16 16.27 -10.82
CA ASP A 133 -1.73 15.94 -10.79
C ASP A 133 -1.44 14.50 -10.32
N ALA A 134 -2.47 13.69 -10.06
CA ALA A 134 -2.34 12.32 -9.54
C ALA A 134 -1.39 11.45 -10.38
N LEU A 135 -1.36 11.62 -11.70
CA LEU A 135 -0.44 10.90 -12.58
C LEU A 135 1.02 11.14 -12.21
N PHE A 136 1.41 12.37 -11.89
CA PHE A 136 2.79 12.69 -11.56
C PHE A 136 3.21 12.10 -10.20
N GLU A 137 2.32 12.08 -9.23
CA GLU A 137 2.54 11.40 -7.94
C GLU A 137 2.75 9.89 -8.12
N LEU A 138 1.98 9.28 -9.03
CA LEU A 138 2.16 7.85 -9.36
C LEU A 138 3.50 7.58 -10.03
N LEU A 139 3.98 8.48 -10.91
CA LEU A 139 5.29 8.37 -11.53
C LEU A 139 6.42 8.52 -10.49
N ASP A 140 6.28 9.43 -9.52
CA ASP A 140 7.21 9.58 -8.41
C ASP A 140 7.26 8.29 -7.56
N GLY A 141 6.11 7.70 -7.27
CA GLY A 141 6.03 6.41 -6.59
C GLY A 141 6.71 5.27 -7.34
N MET A 142 6.62 5.24 -8.67
CA MET A 142 7.33 4.26 -9.50
C MET A 142 8.85 4.46 -9.43
N ALA A 143 9.33 5.70 -9.51
CA ALA A 143 10.76 6.03 -9.39
C ALA A 143 11.30 5.64 -8.02
N GLN A 144 10.55 5.93 -6.95
CA GLN A 144 10.91 5.55 -5.59
C GLN A 144 11.07 4.02 -5.44
N ARG A 145 10.20 3.22 -6.08
CA ARG A 145 10.33 1.75 -6.10
C ARG A 145 11.62 1.27 -6.76
N ILE A 146 12.05 1.91 -7.83
CA ILE A 146 13.33 1.59 -8.50
C ILE A 146 14.51 1.87 -7.57
N ILE A 147 14.43 2.94 -6.79
CA ILE A 147 15.47 3.30 -5.82
C ILE A 147 15.53 2.30 -4.66
N ASP A 148 14.36 1.92 -4.12
CA ASP A 148 14.27 1.14 -2.88
C ASP A 148 14.36 -0.37 -3.11
N SER A 149 13.95 -0.88 -4.27
CA SER A 149 13.91 -2.31 -4.59
C SER A 149 14.41 -2.59 -6.01
N PRO A 150 15.68 -2.26 -6.31
CA PRO A 150 16.19 -2.27 -7.68
C PRO A 150 16.14 -3.65 -8.34
N ALA A 151 16.52 -4.71 -7.64
CA ALA A 151 16.56 -6.04 -8.19
C ALA A 151 15.16 -6.60 -8.51
N LEU A 152 14.16 -6.26 -7.67
CA LEU A 152 12.77 -6.63 -7.94
C LEU A 152 12.18 -5.80 -9.09
N ALA A 153 12.53 -4.51 -9.17
CA ALA A 153 12.12 -3.65 -10.29
C ALA A 153 12.71 -4.14 -11.61
N ASP A 154 13.99 -4.56 -11.61
CA ASP A 154 14.65 -5.15 -12.79
C ASP A 154 13.99 -6.47 -13.20
N TYR A 155 13.70 -7.34 -12.24
CA TYR A 155 12.98 -8.58 -12.50
C TYR A 155 11.64 -8.33 -13.21
N TRP A 156 10.79 -7.40 -12.70
CA TRP A 156 9.49 -7.09 -13.33
C TRP A 156 9.61 -6.51 -14.75
N ARG A 157 10.75 -5.93 -15.08
CA ARG A 157 11.05 -5.46 -16.44
C ARG A 157 11.49 -6.59 -17.37
N ALA A 158 12.26 -7.53 -16.84
CA ALA A 158 12.88 -8.61 -17.59
C ALA A 158 12.00 -9.86 -17.73
N VAL A 159 11.03 -10.06 -16.82
CA VAL A 159 10.15 -11.24 -16.83
C VAL A 159 9.34 -11.31 -18.12
N ASP A 160 9.08 -12.53 -18.57
CA ASP A 160 8.31 -12.79 -19.77
C ASP A 160 6.94 -12.09 -19.70
N GLN A 161 6.69 -11.25 -20.69
CA GLN A 161 5.49 -10.43 -20.82
C GLN A 161 4.25 -11.29 -21.11
N ASP A 162 4.44 -12.47 -21.69
CA ASP A 162 3.39 -13.39 -22.08
C ASP A 162 2.95 -14.30 -20.93
N GLU A 163 3.67 -14.30 -19.81
CA GLU A 163 3.21 -14.99 -18.60
C GLU A 163 1.85 -14.45 -18.16
N ALA A 164 0.88 -15.35 -17.94
CA ALA A 164 -0.51 -15.00 -17.71
C ALA A 164 -0.71 -14.11 -16.46
N SER A 165 0.07 -14.32 -15.41
CA SER A 165 0.02 -13.51 -14.18
C SER A 165 0.52 -12.08 -14.42
N VAL A 166 1.65 -11.94 -15.16
CA VAL A 166 2.25 -10.65 -15.51
C VAL A 166 1.34 -9.86 -16.46
N ARG A 167 0.78 -10.53 -17.47
CA ARG A 167 -0.15 -9.90 -18.42
C ARG A 167 -1.39 -9.35 -17.71
N ARG A 168 -2.03 -10.15 -16.82
CA ARG A 168 -3.17 -9.70 -16.01
C ARG A 168 -2.81 -8.51 -15.11
N ALA A 169 -1.67 -8.56 -14.45
CA ALA A 169 -1.21 -7.47 -13.60
C ALA A 169 -1.03 -6.16 -14.37
N ARG A 170 -0.41 -6.23 -15.55
CA ARG A 170 -0.23 -5.07 -16.44
C ARG A 170 -1.55 -4.50 -16.94
N GLU A 171 -2.48 -5.37 -17.32
CA GLU A 171 -3.81 -4.94 -17.74
C GLU A 171 -4.52 -4.21 -16.60
N THR A 172 -4.48 -4.77 -15.39
CA THR A 172 -5.07 -4.13 -14.21
C THR A 172 -4.42 -2.76 -13.95
N VAL A 173 -3.09 -2.65 -14.02
CA VAL A 173 -2.39 -1.37 -13.83
C VAL A 173 -2.78 -0.36 -14.90
N ARG A 174 -2.90 -0.77 -16.17
CA ARG A 174 -3.35 0.13 -17.23
C ARG A 174 -4.72 0.70 -16.93
N HIS A 175 -5.70 -0.15 -16.58
CA HIS A 175 -7.05 0.32 -16.22
C HIS A 175 -7.05 1.25 -15.01
N LEU A 176 -6.21 1.00 -14.00
CA LEU A 176 -6.09 1.88 -12.84
C LEU A 176 -5.56 3.27 -13.21
N LEU A 177 -4.73 3.36 -14.25
CA LEU A 177 -4.08 4.61 -14.66
C LEU A 177 -4.91 5.41 -15.69
N ASP A 178 -5.92 4.82 -16.33
CA ASP A 178 -6.75 5.49 -17.32
C ASP A 178 -7.38 6.79 -16.77
N ALA A 179 -8.00 6.74 -15.59
CA ALA A 179 -8.64 7.91 -15.01
C ALA A 179 -7.65 9.00 -14.58
N PRO A 180 -6.52 8.72 -13.88
CA PRO A 180 -5.47 9.71 -13.62
C PRO A 180 -4.93 10.37 -14.89
N ILE A 181 -4.68 9.60 -15.97
CA ILE A 181 -4.18 10.13 -17.23
C ILE A 181 -5.22 11.09 -17.85
N GLN A 182 -6.48 10.66 -17.95
CA GLN A 182 -7.55 11.48 -18.52
C GLN A 182 -7.75 12.79 -17.74
N ARG A 183 -7.59 12.78 -16.41
CA ARG A 183 -7.66 14.01 -15.60
C ARG A 183 -6.50 14.94 -15.93
N ALA A 184 -5.27 14.43 -15.93
CA ALA A 184 -4.09 15.22 -16.25
C ALA A 184 -4.17 15.84 -17.67
N VAL A 185 -4.68 15.09 -18.64
CA VAL A 185 -4.91 15.58 -20.01
C VAL A 185 -5.97 16.68 -20.03
N ARG A 186 -7.13 16.47 -19.40
CA ARG A 186 -8.22 17.49 -19.34
C ARG A 186 -7.79 18.76 -18.62
N ALA A 187 -6.94 18.65 -17.60
CA ALA A 187 -6.37 19.79 -16.89
C ALA A 187 -5.23 20.50 -17.65
N GLY A 188 -4.88 20.03 -18.86
CA GLY A 188 -3.79 20.60 -19.64
C GLY A 188 -2.38 20.33 -19.07
N LEU A 189 -2.27 19.42 -18.11
CA LEU A 189 -1.00 19.04 -17.48
C LEU A 189 -0.18 18.08 -18.36
N CYS A 190 -0.86 17.36 -19.25
CA CYS A 190 -0.27 16.39 -20.17
C CYS A 190 -0.75 16.58 -21.59
N ARG A 191 0.06 16.10 -22.53
CA ARG A 191 -0.28 16.07 -23.97
C ARG A 191 -1.55 15.23 -24.20
N PRO A 192 -2.39 15.59 -25.17
CA PRO A 192 -3.71 14.98 -25.37
C PRO A 192 -3.69 13.55 -25.89
N ASP A 193 -2.58 13.12 -26.49
CA ASP A 193 -2.38 11.77 -27.04
C ASP A 193 -1.77 10.77 -26.03
N LEU A 194 -1.55 11.19 -24.78
CA LEU A 194 -1.03 10.31 -23.73
C LEU A 194 -2.04 9.22 -23.36
N THR A 195 -1.58 7.98 -23.36
CA THR A 195 -2.39 6.80 -23.04
C THR A 195 -1.77 5.95 -21.92
N SER A 196 -2.54 5.05 -21.34
CA SER A 196 -2.04 4.09 -20.34
C SER A 196 -1.00 3.11 -20.92
N THR A 197 -0.97 2.93 -22.23
CA THR A 197 0.07 2.13 -22.91
C THR A 197 1.44 2.79 -22.80
N ASP A 198 1.50 4.12 -22.85
CA ASP A 198 2.76 4.88 -22.74
C ASP A 198 3.40 4.73 -21.34
N ILE A 199 2.61 4.40 -20.33
CA ILE A 199 3.12 4.16 -18.98
C ILE A 199 4.13 2.99 -18.93
N SER A 200 3.95 1.99 -19.78
CA SER A 200 4.92 0.90 -19.91
C SER A 200 6.27 1.40 -20.45
N LEU A 201 6.23 2.31 -21.43
CA LEU A 201 7.42 2.96 -21.95
C LEU A 201 8.08 3.85 -20.90
N ILE A 202 7.28 4.67 -20.21
CA ILE A 202 7.73 5.54 -19.12
C ILE A 202 8.40 4.72 -18.01
N SER A 203 7.81 3.58 -17.62
CA SER A 203 8.41 2.66 -16.67
C SER A 203 9.77 2.13 -17.16
N GLY A 204 9.86 1.79 -18.45
CA GLY A 204 11.13 1.39 -19.09
C GLY A 204 12.18 2.50 -19.03
N MET A 205 11.80 3.73 -19.32
CA MET A 205 12.68 4.90 -19.27
C MET A 205 13.17 5.20 -17.85
N LEU A 206 12.28 5.15 -16.85
CA LEU A 206 12.66 5.25 -15.43
C LEU A 206 13.61 4.12 -15.01
N GLY A 207 13.48 2.94 -15.60
CA GLY A 207 14.39 1.82 -15.39
C GLY A 207 15.84 2.10 -15.75
N ALA A 208 16.15 3.17 -16.51
CA ALA A 208 17.54 3.59 -16.72
C ALA A 208 18.26 3.95 -15.41
N ALA A 209 17.52 4.34 -14.37
CA ALA A 209 18.05 4.60 -13.04
C ALA A 209 18.63 3.34 -12.34
N LEU A 210 18.25 2.13 -12.77
CA LEU A 210 18.83 0.87 -12.27
C LEU A 210 20.35 0.74 -12.55
N ARG A 211 20.89 1.54 -13.47
CA ARG A 211 22.34 1.60 -13.75
C ARG A 211 23.15 2.23 -12.62
N GLY A 212 22.51 2.94 -11.70
CA GLY A 212 23.18 3.53 -10.52
C GLY A 212 23.77 2.45 -9.63
N LYS A 213 25.05 2.63 -9.25
CA LYS A 213 25.83 1.64 -8.47
C LYS A 213 25.31 1.47 -7.06
N ASP A 214 24.81 2.58 -6.50
CA ASP A 214 24.27 2.63 -5.15
C ASP A 214 22.91 3.34 -5.12
N ARG A 215 22.34 3.48 -3.93
CA ARG A 215 21.04 4.10 -3.74
C ARG A 215 21.00 5.58 -4.11
N ASP A 216 22.09 6.30 -3.83
CA ASP A 216 22.16 7.74 -4.07
C ASP A 216 22.34 8.04 -5.56
N GLU A 217 23.17 7.28 -6.26
CA GLU A 217 23.30 7.39 -7.72
C GLU A 217 21.98 7.02 -8.43
N ARG A 218 21.29 5.96 -7.98
CA ARG A 218 19.95 5.62 -8.51
C ARG A 218 18.93 6.73 -8.29
N ARG A 219 18.98 7.40 -7.12
CA ARG A 219 18.09 8.54 -6.83
C ARG A 219 18.35 9.68 -7.82
N VAL A 220 19.61 10.10 -7.99
CA VAL A 220 19.97 11.16 -8.93
C VAL A 220 19.51 10.84 -10.34
N LEU A 221 19.71 9.61 -10.81
CA LEU A 221 19.28 9.17 -12.14
C LEU A 221 17.76 9.14 -12.27
N ALA A 222 17.04 8.65 -11.25
CA ALA A 222 15.58 8.60 -11.24
C ALA A 222 14.96 10.01 -11.25
N GLU A 223 15.47 10.91 -10.42
CA GLU A 223 15.03 12.31 -10.39
C GLU A 223 15.26 13.01 -11.74
N ARG A 224 16.43 12.77 -12.35
CA ARG A 224 16.71 13.33 -13.68
C ARG A 224 15.81 12.75 -14.75
N ALA A 225 15.55 11.45 -14.73
CA ALA A 225 14.62 10.80 -15.65
C ALA A 225 13.19 11.37 -15.50
N LEU A 226 12.72 11.53 -14.26
CA LEU A 226 11.42 12.15 -13.97
C LEU A 226 11.32 13.58 -14.50
N GLN A 227 12.35 14.40 -14.32
CA GLN A 227 12.38 15.76 -14.85
C GLN A 227 12.22 15.77 -16.38
N LEU A 228 12.98 14.92 -17.09
CA LEU A 228 12.91 14.81 -18.55
C LEU A 228 11.55 14.30 -19.01
N LEU A 229 11.00 13.30 -18.33
CA LEU A 229 9.67 12.75 -18.62
C LEU A 229 8.58 13.81 -18.41
N ARG A 230 8.62 14.56 -17.31
CA ARG A 230 7.64 15.63 -17.03
C ARG A 230 7.63 16.69 -18.10
N VAL A 231 8.80 17.05 -18.66
CA VAL A 231 8.89 17.98 -19.78
C VAL A 231 8.28 17.36 -21.05
N GLY A 232 8.62 16.09 -21.35
CA GLY A 232 8.10 15.39 -22.54
C GLY A 232 6.60 15.07 -22.47
N LEU A 233 6.06 14.92 -21.26
CA LEU A 233 4.62 14.64 -21.06
C LEU A 233 3.76 15.90 -21.13
N ARG A 234 4.32 17.08 -20.89
CA ARG A 234 3.59 18.33 -21.05
C ARG A 234 3.25 18.52 -22.53
N GLY A 235 2.03 18.96 -22.80
CA GLY A 235 1.67 19.37 -24.15
C GLY A 235 2.62 20.49 -24.60
N THR A 236 3.21 20.34 -25.76
CA THR A 236 3.74 21.50 -26.49
C THR A 236 2.50 22.34 -26.78
N GLY A 237 2.28 23.39 -25.97
CA GLY A 237 1.28 24.38 -26.30
C GLY A 237 1.60 24.85 -27.74
N THR A 238 0.81 24.43 -28.69
CA THR A 238 0.81 24.99 -30.02
C THR A 238 0.38 26.44 -29.82
N THR A 239 1.37 27.32 -29.69
CA THR A 239 1.14 28.71 -29.96
C THR A 239 0.90 28.77 -31.48
N GLU A 240 -0.35 28.50 -31.89
CA GLU A 240 -0.81 28.96 -33.20
C GLU A 240 -0.85 30.49 -33.13
N ALA A 241 0.12 31.08 -33.78
CA ALA A 241 0.13 32.50 -34.09
C ALA A 241 -0.83 32.79 -35.23
#